data_e87f00ef81d7238cb5d673fec602cc7f
#
_entry.id   e87f00ef81d7238cb5d673fec602cc7f
#
_cell.length_a   1.000
_cell.length_b   1.000
_cell.length_c   1.000
_cell.angle_alpha   90.00
_cell.angle_beta   90.00
_cell.angle_gamma   90.00
#
_symmetry.space_group_name_H-M   'P 1'
#
loop_
_entity.id
_entity.type
_entity.pdbx_description
1 polymer ?
#
loop_
_entity_poly.entity_id
_entity_poly.type
_entity_poly.pdbx_seq_one_letter_code
_entity_poly.pdbx_strand_id
1 'polypeptide(L)'
;SDVPAILKYTRNVYYIGNLEFAKLVPGEAHFYDLNGDEIEKETTEIKWDAEAAEKAGFEHFMMKEIYEQPKAIRDTLNSVVKDEVIDFTDIDITEEEIKKYSQIYIVACGSAWHVGVEAQYVIEELAQIPVRVELASEFRYREMPLVKDGLVIVISQSGETADTLAAMRMAKDKGLATLAVVNVIGSSIAREADKVFYTLAGPEISVATTKGYSAQLVALDCIAVQFAKVKGLITDEQYSYYISELQTIPEKIEKILQDKERIQWFAAKYANAHDVFFVGRGVDYAVCLEGSLKLKEISYIHSEAYAAGELKHGTISLIEDNILVIGVLTQSKLYEKTVSNMMECKSRGAYLMGVTNYGNYEMEDKVDFTVYVPKVDEHFMGSLAVIPLQLLGYYVSVAKGLDVDKPRNLAKSVTVE
;
A
#
# COMPACT_ATOMS: atom_id res chain seq x y z
N SER A 1 -7.44 10.22 17.42
CA SER A 1 -6.14 9.84 17.98
C SER A 1 -5.88 8.38 17.70
N ASP A 2 -4.63 8.08 17.46
CA ASP A 2 -4.17 6.79 17.02
C ASP A 2 -3.73 5.94 18.23
N VAL A 3 -4.03 4.64 18.21
CA VAL A 3 -3.64 3.69 19.25
C VAL A 3 -2.13 3.71 19.54
N PRO A 4 -1.22 3.71 18.53
CA PRO A 4 0.22 3.78 18.76
C PRO A 4 0.67 4.95 19.64
N ALA A 5 0.00 6.10 19.54
CA ALA A 5 0.37 7.30 20.29
C ALA A 5 0.19 7.15 21.81
N ILE A 6 -0.68 6.25 22.25
CA ILE A 6 -1.03 6.05 23.67
C ILE A 6 -0.45 4.78 24.27
N LEU A 7 0.06 3.85 23.46
CA LEU A 7 0.57 2.54 23.91
C LEU A 7 1.66 2.62 24.98
N LYS A 8 2.48 3.66 24.97
CA LYS A 8 3.51 3.90 26.00
C LYS A 8 2.94 4.26 27.38
N TYR A 9 1.65 4.63 27.46
CA TYR A 9 0.98 5.03 28.70
C TYR A 9 -0.01 3.99 29.20
N THR A 10 -0.76 3.38 28.28
CA THR A 10 -1.78 2.36 28.62
C THR A 10 -2.07 1.45 27.44
N ARG A 11 -2.46 0.21 27.73
CA ARG A 11 -3.00 -0.74 26.74
C ARG A 11 -4.53 -0.81 26.78
N ASN A 12 -5.15 -0.27 27.81
CA ASN A 12 -6.59 -0.24 27.95
C ASN A 12 -7.14 1.05 27.35
N VAL A 13 -8.01 0.90 26.36
CA VAL A 13 -8.61 2.03 25.64
C VAL A 13 -10.13 1.92 25.63
N TYR A 14 -10.78 3.06 25.53
CA TYR A 14 -12.20 3.16 25.24
C TYR A 14 -12.38 3.71 23.83
N TYR A 15 -13.22 3.09 23.04
CA TYR A 15 -13.62 3.61 21.74
C TYR A 15 -14.86 4.48 21.88
N ILE A 16 -14.74 5.76 21.53
CA ILE A 16 -15.86 6.70 21.52
C ILE A 16 -16.58 6.59 20.18
N GLY A 17 -17.89 6.41 20.20
CA GLY A 17 -18.74 6.36 19.03
C GLY A 17 -19.04 7.74 18.45
N ASN A 18 -19.72 7.77 17.30
CA ASN A 18 -20.23 9.02 16.76
C ASN A 18 -21.23 9.67 17.71
N LEU A 19 -21.12 11.00 17.86
CA LEU A 19 -22.01 11.79 18.69
C LEU A 19 -21.98 11.41 20.19
N GLU A 20 -20.87 10.82 20.63
CA GLU A 20 -20.57 10.58 22.05
C GLU A 20 -19.44 11.49 22.51
N PHE A 21 -19.41 11.82 23.78
CA PHE A 21 -18.30 12.56 24.38
C PHE A 21 -17.87 11.94 25.71
N ALA A 22 -16.61 12.17 26.07
CA ALA A 22 -16.03 11.68 27.30
C ALA A 22 -15.59 12.84 28.19
N LYS A 23 -15.91 12.73 29.50
CA LYS A 23 -15.37 13.59 30.54
C LYS A 23 -14.32 12.83 31.31
N LEU A 24 -13.07 13.33 31.26
CA LEU A 24 -11.96 12.75 32.01
C LEU A 24 -11.74 13.52 33.30
N VAL A 25 -11.69 12.80 34.41
CA VAL A 25 -11.28 13.31 35.71
C VAL A 25 -10.15 12.43 36.26
N PRO A 26 -9.34 12.87 37.22
CA PRO A 26 -8.26 12.05 37.76
C PRO A 26 -8.76 10.69 38.27
N GLY A 27 -8.36 9.60 37.56
CA GLY A 27 -8.71 8.22 37.91
C GLY A 27 -10.02 7.70 37.33
N GLU A 28 -10.84 8.53 36.65
CA GLU A 28 -12.14 8.12 36.13
C GLU A 28 -12.41 8.69 34.73
N ALA A 29 -13.18 7.95 33.91
CA ALA A 29 -13.68 8.38 32.62
C ALA A 29 -15.19 8.16 32.55
N HIS A 30 -15.94 9.21 32.24
CA HIS A 30 -17.39 9.17 32.08
C HIS A 30 -17.75 9.44 30.63
N PHE A 31 -18.68 8.68 30.08
CA PHE A 31 -19.07 8.77 28.66
C PHE A 31 -20.54 9.17 28.58
N TYR A 32 -20.88 10.00 27.61
CA TYR A 32 -22.19 10.56 27.42
C TYR A 32 -22.61 10.55 25.95
N ASP A 33 -23.91 10.42 25.73
CA ASP A 33 -24.50 10.63 24.40
C ASP A 33 -24.79 12.14 24.18
N LEU A 34 -25.35 12.48 23.00
CA LEU A 34 -25.72 13.88 22.66
C LEU A 34 -26.80 14.49 23.56
N ASN A 35 -27.62 13.68 24.22
CA ASN A 35 -28.65 14.17 25.14
C ASN A 35 -28.05 14.48 26.50
N GLY A 36 -26.82 14.08 26.74
CA GLY A 36 -26.13 14.21 28.05
C GLY A 36 -26.42 13.04 28.97
N ASP A 37 -27.01 11.95 28.46
CA ASP A 37 -27.24 10.74 29.25
C ASP A 37 -25.93 9.95 29.34
N GLU A 38 -25.62 9.50 30.58
CA GLU A 38 -24.38 8.73 30.82
C GLU A 38 -24.52 7.32 30.21
N ILE A 39 -23.49 6.90 29.47
CA ILE A 39 -23.41 5.59 28.79
C ILE A 39 -22.25 4.78 29.36
N GLU A 40 -22.45 3.48 29.55
CA GLU A 40 -21.39 2.57 29.96
C GLU A 40 -20.56 2.14 28.74
N LYS A 41 -19.24 2.12 28.90
CA LYS A 41 -18.29 1.66 27.88
C LYS A 41 -17.38 0.59 28.47
N GLU A 42 -17.15 -0.47 27.70
CA GLU A 42 -16.16 -1.48 28.04
C GLU A 42 -14.76 -1.08 27.56
N THR A 43 -13.75 -1.42 28.36
CA THR A 43 -12.35 -1.25 27.99
C THR A 43 -11.95 -2.33 26.99
N THR A 44 -11.22 -1.93 25.96
CA THR A 44 -10.57 -2.85 25.03
C THR A 44 -9.07 -2.89 25.33
N GLU A 45 -8.52 -4.08 25.58
CA GLU A 45 -7.09 -4.27 25.74
C GLU A 45 -6.41 -4.39 24.38
N ILE A 46 -5.44 -3.53 24.12
CA ILE A 46 -4.61 -3.57 22.91
C ILE A 46 -3.52 -4.61 23.10
N LYS A 47 -3.58 -5.69 22.33
CA LYS A 47 -2.65 -6.82 22.41
C LYS A 47 -1.32 -6.62 21.66
N TRP A 48 -1.05 -5.42 21.15
CA TRP A 48 0.22 -5.13 20.48
C TRP A 48 1.38 -5.19 21.45
N ASP A 49 2.50 -5.76 20.98
CA ASP A 49 3.73 -5.83 21.75
C ASP A 49 4.30 -4.42 21.93
N ALA A 50 4.63 -4.05 23.16
CA ALA A 50 5.25 -2.76 23.46
C ALA A 50 6.64 -2.63 22.83
N GLU A 51 7.40 -3.75 22.70
CA GLU A 51 8.70 -3.77 22.03
C GLU A 51 8.57 -3.45 20.54
N ALA A 52 7.46 -3.81 19.91
CA ALA A 52 7.18 -3.47 18.51
C ALA A 52 7.06 -1.95 18.27
N ALA A 53 6.72 -1.18 19.31
CA ALA A 53 6.66 0.29 19.26
C ALA A 53 8.01 0.97 19.53
N GLU A 54 9.10 0.21 19.71
CA GLU A 54 10.46 0.73 19.87
C GLU A 54 11.27 0.62 18.57
N LYS A 55 12.32 1.44 18.43
CA LYS A 55 13.19 1.46 17.24
C LYS A 55 14.05 0.20 17.05
N ALA A 56 14.15 -0.66 18.05
CA ALA A 56 14.90 -1.94 18.01
C ALA A 56 16.32 -1.82 17.42
N GLY A 57 17.04 -0.74 17.75
CA GLY A 57 18.40 -0.47 17.28
C GLY A 57 18.50 0.24 15.92
N PHE A 58 17.42 0.48 15.24
CA PHE A 58 17.39 1.31 14.02
C PHE A 58 17.44 2.80 14.37
N GLU A 59 18.03 3.60 13.50
CA GLU A 59 18.07 5.05 13.65
C GLU A 59 16.67 5.68 13.54
N HIS A 60 15.84 5.16 12.61
CA HIS A 60 14.49 5.65 12.33
C HIS A 60 13.47 4.50 12.31
N PHE A 61 12.22 4.80 12.69
CA PHE A 61 11.10 3.86 12.57
C PHE A 61 10.87 3.42 11.13
N MET A 62 10.95 4.33 10.16
CA MET A 62 10.75 3.99 8.75
C MET A 62 11.70 2.88 8.29
N MET A 63 13.00 2.94 8.63
CA MET A 63 13.94 1.88 8.26
C MET A 63 13.60 0.56 8.96
N LYS A 64 13.26 0.59 10.26
CA LYS A 64 12.77 -0.59 10.97
C LYS A 64 11.56 -1.20 10.25
N GLU A 65 10.59 -0.38 9.88
CA GLU A 65 9.34 -0.81 9.24
C GLU A 65 9.59 -1.36 7.82
N ILE A 66 10.59 -0.81 7.09
CA ILE A 66 11.05 -1.41 5.83
C ILE A 66 11.60 -2.82 6.07
N TYR A 67 12.38 -3.04 7.14
CA TYR A 67 12.90 -4.36 7.52
C TYR A 67 11.84 -5.30 8.09
N GLU A 68 10.74 -4.79 8.60
CA GLU A 68 9.62 -5.59 9.10
C GLU A 68 8.68 -6.09 8.00
N GLN A 69 8.81 -5.62 6.76
CA GLN A 69 7.93 -6.03 5.65
C GLN A 69 7.88 -7.55 5.45
N PRO A 70 9.00 -8.31 5.48
CA PRO A 70 8.94 -9.77 5.38
C PRO A 70 8.05 -10.40 6.44
N LYS A 71 8.14 -9.92 7.68
CA LYS A 71 7.29 -10.40 8.79
C LYS A 71 5.82 -9.99 8.59
N ALA A 72 5.57 -8.74 8.25
CA ALA A 72 4.20 -8.23 8.03
C ALA A 72 3.49 -9.01 6.92
N ILE A 73 4.18 -9.32 5.83
CA ILE A 73 3.65 -10.14 4.74
C ILE A 73 3.37 -11.58 5.20
N ARG A 74 4.31 -12.22 5.93
CA ARG A 74 4.09 -13.57 6.48
C ARG A 74 2.87 -13.60 7.40
N ASP A 75 2.74 -12.64 8.30
CA ASP A 75 1.62 -12.59 9.25
C ASP A 75 0.30 -12.38 8.51
N THR A 76 0.27 -11.53 7.48
CA THR A 76 -0.90 -11.32 6.62
C THR A 76 -1.27 -12.59 5.85
N LEU A 77 -0.31 -13.26 5.21
CA LEU A 77 -0.55 -14.50 4.50
C LEU A 77 -1.04 -15.59 5.44
N ASN A 78 -0.39 -15.78 6.59
CA ASN A 78 -0.74 -16.81 7.56
C ASN A 78 -2.14 -16.61 8.19
N SER A 79 -2.70 -15.40 8.13
CA SER A 79 -4.06 -15.15 8.60
C SER A 79 -5.12 -15.80 7.72
N VAL A 80 -4.83 -16.01 6.43
CA VAL A 80 -5.79 -16.54 5.45
C VAL A 80 -5.29 -17.77 4.70
N VAL A 81 -3.99 -18.05 4.64
CA VAL A 81 -3.45 -19.25 3.99
C VAL A 81 -3.28 -20.35 5.03
N LYS A 82 -4.08 -21.41 4.92
CA LYS A 82 -4.06 -22.58 5.79
C LYS A 82 -3.96 -23.83 4.90
N ASP A 83 -2.98 -24.69 5.15
CA ASP A 83 -2.79 -25.94 4.38
C ASP A 83 -2.77 -25.73 2.85
N GLU A 84 -2.04 -24.72 2.39
CA GLU A 84 -1.93 -24.36 0.96
C GLU A 84 -3.26 -23.91 0.30
N VAL A 85 -4.25 -23.51 1.09
CA VAL A 85 -5.54 -23.00 0.64
C VAL A 85 -5.79 -21.62 1.26
N ILE A 86 -6.36 -20.70 0.49
CA ILE A 86 -6.83 -19.42 1.00
C ILE A 86 -8.22 -19.62 1.62
N ASP A 87 -8.32 -19.41 2.92
CA ASP A 87 -9.52 -19.54 3.73
C ASP A 87 -10.02 -18.17 4.18
N PHE A 88 -11.19 -17.76 3.70
CA PHE A 88 -11.85 -16.50 4.06
C PHE A 88 -12.96 -16.68 5.11
N THR A 89 -12.98 -17.80 5.82
CA THR A 89 -13.98 -18.04 6.87
C THR A 89 -13.97 -16.94 7.94
N ASP A 90 -12.79 -16.51 8.39
CA ASP A 90 -12.65 -15.45 9.40
C ASP A 90 -13.01 -14.05 8.85
N ILE A 91 -13.06 -13.88 7.52
CA ILE A 91 -13.50 -12.63 6.84
C ILE A 91 -15.01 -12.67 6.59
N ASP A 92 -15.63 -13.85 6.68
CA ASP A 92 -17.05 -14.11 6.41
C ASP A 92 -17.46 -13.79 4.98
N ILE A 93 -16.60 -14.11 3.99
CA ILE A 93 -16.93 -14.03 2.56
C ILE A 93 -17.19 -15.42 2.04
N THR A 94 -18.42 -15.66 1.57
CA THR A 94 -18.83 -16.94 1.02
C THR A 94 -18.52 -17.05 -0.47
N GLU A 95 -18.35 -18.29 -0.97
CA GLU A 95 -18.20 -18.52 -2.41
C GLU A 95 -19.41 -18.04 -3.23
N GLU A 96 -20.62 -18.11 -2.66
CA GLU A 96 -21.82 -17.63 -3.33
C GLU A 96 -21.80 -16.12 -3.53
N GLU A 97 -21.28 -15.36 -2.56
CA GLU A 97 -21.10 -13.91 -2.67
C GLU A 97 -20.06 -13.60 -3.73
N ILE A 98 -18.89 -14.28 -3.71
CA ILE A 98 -17.83 -14.08 -4.71
C ILE A 98 -18.37 -14.31 -6.14
N LYS A 99 -19.15 -15.36 -6.35
CA LYS A 99 -19.74 -15.68 -7.66
C LYS A 99 -20.72 -14.59 -8.16
N LYS A 100 -21.36 -13.84 -7.24
CA LYS A 100 -22.30 -12.76 -7.57
C LYS A 100 -21.63 -11.43 -7.92
N TYR A 101 -20.45 -11.15 -7.39
CA TYR A 101 -19.78 -9.86 -7.65
C TYR A 101 -19.48 -9.69 -9.14
N SER A 102 -20.07 -8.66 -9.73
CA SER A 102 -19.93 -8.31 -11.14
C SER A 102 -19.06 -7.07 -11.36
N GLN A 103 -18.76 -6.33 -10.31
CA GLN A 103 -17.94 -5.12 -10.29
C GLN A 103 -17.27 -4.97 -8.93
N ILE A 104 -16.00 -4.54 -8.92
CA ILE A 104 -15.31 -4.13 -7.70
C ILE A 104 -15.00 -2.64 -7.78
N TYR A 105 -15.23 -1.92 -6.67
CA TYR A 105 -14.78 -0.56 -6.44
C TYR A 105 -13.75 -0.59 -5.34
N ILE A 106 -12.52 -0.17 -5.61
CA ILE A 106 -11.49 0.00 -4.59
C ILE A 106 -11.40 1.47 -4.25
N VAL A 107 -11.63 1.82 -2.99
CA VAL A 107 -11.74 3.21 -2.54
C VAL A 107 -10.77 3.47 -1.40
N ALA A 108 -9.84 4.39 -1.59
CA ALA A 108 -8.78 4.66 -0.62
C ALA A 108 -8.14 6.04 -0.82
N CYS A 109 -7.17 6.38 0.03
CA CYS A 109 -6.37 7.60 -0.03
C CYS A 109 -4.86 7.26 -0.03
N GLY A 110 -4.05 8.08 -0.71
CA GLY A 110 -2.59 8.02 -0.67
C GLY A 110 -2.02 6.65 -1.08
N SER A 111 -1.09 6.10 -0.31
CA SER A 111 -0.47 4.80 -0.59
C SER A 111 -1.48 3.66 -0.68
N ALA A 112 -2.54 3.69 0.12
CA ALA A 112 -3.62 2.70 0.04
C ALA A 112 -4.38 2.78 -1.30
N TRP A 113 -4.53 3.97 -1.89
CA TRP A 113 -5.06 4.12 -3.23
C TRP A 113 -4.11 3.53 -4.28
N HIS A 114 -2.78 3.68 -4.14
CA HIS A 114 -1.80 3.05 -5.02
C HIS A 114 -1.86 1.52 -4.95
N VAL A 115 -2.07 0.94 -3.76
CA VAL A 115 -2.38 -0.50 -3.61
C VAL A 115 -3.56 -0.88 -4.48
N GLY A 116 -4.63 -0.08 -4.43
CA GLY A 116 -5.82 -0.31 -5.26
C GLY A 116 -5.52 -0.27 -6.76
N VAL A 117 -4.69 0.70 -7.21
CA VAL A 117 -4.29 0.82 -8.63
C VAL A 117 -3.50 -0.42 -9.08
N GLU A 118 -2.64 -0.98 -8.24
CA GLU A 118 -1.92 -2.21 -8.55
C GLU A 118 -2.86 -3.42 -8.56
N ALA A 119 -3.66 -3.58 -7.51
CA ALA A 119 -4.61 -4.67 -7.37
C ALA A 119 -5.65 -4.72 -8.51
N GLN A 120 -5.98 -3.58 -9.11
CA GLN A 120 -6.85 -3.53 -10.29
C GLN A 120 -6.35 -4.44 -11.39
N TYR A 121 -5.06 -4.32 -11.76
CA TYR A 121 -4.47 -5.15 -12.82
C TYR A 121 -4.54 -6.63 -12.47
N VAL A 122 -4.24 -6.99 -11.23
CA VAL A 122 -4.21 -8.39 -10.77
C VAL A 122 -5.61 -9.00 -10.72
N ILE A 123 -6.57 -8.28 -10.14
CA ILE A 123 -7.97 -8.75 -10.03
C ILE A 123 -8.62 -8.87 -11.42
N GLU A 124 -8.42 -7.87 -12.30
CA GLU A 124 -8.99 -7.91 -13.64
C GLU A 124 -8.40 -9.05 -14.49
N GLU A 125 -7.08 -9.32 -14.38
CA GLU A 125 -6.45 -10.39 -15.13
C GLU A 125 -6.83 -11.78 -14.59
N LEU A 126 -6.78 -11.99 -13.27
CA LEU A 126 -7.01 -13.31 -12.66
C LEU A 126 -8.50 -13.62 -12.45
N ALA A 127 -9.24 -12.72 -11.84
CA ALA A 127 -10.64 -12.94 -11.46
C ALA A 127 -11.66 -12.46 -12.53
N GLN A 128 -11.19 -11.75 -13.55
CA GLN A 128 -12.01 -11.21 -14.65
C GLN A 128 -13.25 -10.44 -14.15
N ILE A 129 -13.07 -9.71 -13.07
CA ILE A 129 -14.08 -8.78 -12.55
C ILE A 129 -13.59 -7.37 -12.85
N PRO A 130 -14.36 -6.52 -13.54
CA PRO A 130 -14.00 -5.12 -13.75
C PRO A 130 -13.76 -4.41 -12.43
N VAL A 131 -12.67 -3.64 -12.33
CA VAL A 131 -12.30 -2.90 -11.13
C VAL A 131 -12.27 -1.40 -11.42
N ARG A 132 -12.83 -0.60 -10.53
CA ARG A 132 -12.66 0.85 -10.52
C ARG A 132 -11.94 1.26 -9.27
N VAL A 133 -10.85 1.99 -9.42
CA VAL A 133 -10.07 2.51 -8.30
C VAL A 133 -10.33 4.01 -8.18
N GLU A 134 -10.88 4.40 -7.06
CA GLU A 134 -11.34 5.77 -6.83
C GLU A 134 -10.64 6.37 -5.59
N LEU A 135 -10.27 7.64 -5.68
CA LEU A 135 -9.88 8.40 -4.49
C LEU A 135 -11.10 8.58 -3.58
N ALA A 136 -10.94 8.29 -2.30
CA ALA A 136 -12.06 8.35 -1.36
C ALA A 136 -12.64 9.76 -1.23
N SER A 137 -11.80 10.80 -1.29
CA SER A 137 -12.19 12.20 -1.31
C SER A 137 -13.08 12.56 -2.49
N GLU A 138 -12.93 11.91 -3.65
CA GLU A 138 -13.74 12.14 -4.85
C GLU A 138 -14.96 11.23 -4.87
N PHE A 139 -14.80 9.96 -4.50
CA PHE A 139 -15.87 8.97 -4.53
C PHE A 139 -17.07 9.38 -3.66
N ARG A 140 -16.81 9.92 -2.47
CA ARG A 140 -17.85 10.31 -1.50
C ARG A 140 -18.78 11.44 -1.99
N TYR A 141 -18.33 12.29 -2.91
CA TYR A 141 -19.10 13.42 -3.41
C TYR A 141 -19.65 13.23 -4.83
N ARG A 142 -19.12 12.21 -5.52
CA ARG A 142 -19.48 11.97 -6.90
C ARG A 142 -20.74 11.12 -7.01
N GLU A 143 -21.76 11.65 -7.66
CA GLU A 143 -22.96 10.88 -8.04
C GLU A 143 -22.63 10.02 -9.27
N MET A 144 -22.29 8.77 -9.05
CA MET A 144 -22.00 7.80 -10.11
C MET A 144 -22.97 6.63 -10.05
N PRO A 145 -23.31 6.03 -11.20
CA PRO A 145 -24.10 4.81 -11.22
C PRO A 145 -23.25 3.66 -10.62
N LEU A 146 -23.68 3.15 -9.49
CA LEU A 146 -23.07 1.99 -8.85
C LEU A 146 -23.81 0.72 -9.27
N VAL A 147 -23.06 -0.34 -9.56
CA VAL A 147 -23.64 -1.64 -9.94
C VAL A 147 -24.17 -2.33 -8.70
N LYS A 148 -25.41 -2.80 -8.74
CA LYS A 148 -26.13 -3.35 -7.58
C LYS A 148 -25.41 -4.56 -6.94
N ASP A 149 -24.80 -5.43 -7.78
CA ASP A 149 -24.01 -6.58 -7.34
C ASP A 149 -22.50 -6.24 -7.26
N GLY A 150 -22.20 -5.00 -6.92
CA GLY A 150 -20.83 -4.50 -6.72
C GLY A 150 -20.32 -4.74 -5.31
N LEU A 151 -19.02 -4.99 -5.19
CA LEU A 151 -18.29 -5.00 -3.93
C LEU A 151 -17.46 -3.71 -3.80
N VAL A 152 -17.59 -3.02 -2.69
CA VAL A 152 -16.72 -1.88 -2.36
C VAL A 152 -15.63 -2.34 -1.40
N ILE A 153 -14.38 -2.36 -1.84
CA ILE A 153 -13.21 -2.63 -1.01
C ILE A 153 -12.64 -1.29 -0.56
N VAL A 154 -12.63 -1.04 0.73
CA VAL A 154 -12.00 0.15 1.31
C VAL A 154 -10.68 -0.23 1.97
N ILE A 155 -9.62 0.54 1.69
CA ILE A 155 -8.28 0.26 2.20
C ILE A 155 -7.82 1.41 3.09
N SER A 156 -7.40 1.09 4.32
CA SER A 156 -6.84 2.09 5.24
C SER A 156 -5.94 1.40 6.26
N GLN A 157 -4.69 1.86 6.41
CA GLN A 157 -3.77 1.31 7.40
C GLN A 157 -4.31 1.54 8.83
N SER A 158 -4.71 2.76 9.16
CA SER A 158 -5.24 3.12 10.49
C SER A 158 -6.69 2.69 10.70
N GLY A 159 -7.47 2.55 9.62
CA GLY A 159 -8.92 2.38 9.67
C GLY A 159 -9.68 3.60 10.22
N GLU A 160 -9.03 4.77 10.28
CA GLU A 160 -9.58 6.04 10.79
C GLU A 160 -9.55 7.16 9.74
N THR A 161 -9.21 6.87 8.48
CA THR A 161 -9.17 7.86 7.40
C THR A 161 -10.56 8.40 7.12
N ALA A 162 -10.77 9.70 7.38
CA ALA A 162 -12.10 10.33 7.34
C ALA A 162 -12.82 10.14 5.99
N ASP A 163 -12.11 10.43 4.88
CA ASP A 163 -12.70 10.29 3.54
C ASP A 163 -13.05 8.83 3.22
N THR A 164 -12.18 7.89 3.57
CA THR A 164 -12.40 6.45 3.32
C THR A 164 -13.60 5.93 4.12
N LEU A 165 -13.74 6.35 5.38
CA LEU A 165 -14.87 6.00 6.24
C LEU A 165 -16.18 6.56 5.67
N ALA A 166 -16.18 7.83 5.25
CA ALA A 166 -17.36 8.46 4.68
C ALA A 166 -17.77 7.84 3.34
N ALA A 167 -16.78 7.51 2.49
CA ALA A 167 -17.02 6.80 1.24
C ALA A 167 -17.64 5.40 1.45
N MET A 168 -17.15 4.66 2.45
CA MET A 168 -17.70 3.36 2.84
C MET A 168 -19.15 3.49 3.31
N ARG A 169 -19.46 4.46 4.17
CA ARG A 169 -20.83 4.72 4.66
C ARG A 169 -21.76 5.02 3.49
N MET A 170 -21.34 5.90 2.57
CA MET A 170 -22.11 6.21 1.37
C MET A 170 -22.39 4.97 0.51
N ALA A 171 -21.41 4.08 0.34
CA ALA A 171 -21.60 2.82 -0.39
C ALA A 171 -22.63 1.90 0.31
N LYS A 172 -22.57 1.79 1.63
CA LYS A 172 -23.55 1.04 2.44
C LYS A 172 -24.95 1.62 2.34
N ASP A 173 -25.09 2.95 2.42
CA ASP A 173 -26.38 3.64 2.27
C ASP A 173 -27.01 3.38 0.89
N LYS A 174 -26.19 3.14 -0.13
CA LYS A 174 -26.63 2.74 -1.48
C LYS A 174 -26.84 1.22 -1.62
N GLY A 175 -26.65 0.44 -0.56
CA GLY A 175 -26.91 -0.99 -0.51
C GLY A 175 -25.84 -1.88 -1.13
N LEU A 176 -24.59 -1.38 -1.26
CA LEU A 176 -23.48 -2.20 -1.71
C LEU A 176 -22.81 -2.93 -0.55
N ALA A 177 -22.31 -4.14 -0.81
CA ALA A 177 -21.48 -4.87 0.12
C ALA A 177 -20.12 -4.16 0.30
N THR A 178 -19.60 -4.15 1.53
CA THR A 178 -18.34 -3.51 1.87
C THR A 178 -17.34 -4.49 2.50
N LEU A 179 -16.11 -4.46 2.02
CA LEU A 179 -14.97 -5.17 2.59
C LEU A 179 -13.89 -4.15 2.99
N ALA A 180 -13.52 -4.14 4.26
CA ALA A 180 -12.43 -3.31 4.74
C ALA A 180 -11.11 -4.11 4.76
N VAL A 181 -10.04 -3.55 4.18
CA VAL A 181 -8.67 -4.04 4.34
C VAL A 181 -7.95 -3.05 5.26
N VAL A 182 -7.76 -3.42 6.52
CA VAL A 182 -7.25 -2.52 7.57
C VAL A 182 -6.24 -3.23 8.47
N ASN A 183 -5.35 -2.45 9.10
CA ASN A 183 -4.36 -3.01 10.03
C ASN A 183 -4.78 -2.89 11.50
N VAL A 184 -5.51 -1.84 11.86
CA VAL A 184 -5.87 -1.58 13.26
C VAL A 184 -7.19 -2.27 13.61
N ILE A 185 -7.09 -3.27 14.51
CA ILE A 185 -8.25 -4.00 15.03
C ILE A 185 -9.14 -3.04 15.80
N GLY A 186 -10.46 -3.11 15.53
CA GLY A 186 -11.46 -2.28 16.22
C GLY A 186 -11.49 -0.82 15.78
N SER A 187 -10.79 -0.45 14.70
CA SER A 187 -10.89 0.88 14.09
C SER A 187 -12.31 1.17 13.58
N SER A 188 -12.61 2.46 13.36
CA SER A 188 -13.95 2.89 12.91
C SER A 188 -14.38 2.19 11.61
N ILE A 189 -13.49 2.12 10.62
CA ILE A 189 -13.77 1.41 9.37
C ILE A 189 -14.03 -0.08 9.63
N ALA A 190 -13.20 -0.73 10.48
CA ALA A 190 -13.37 -2.14 10.80
C ALA A 190 -14.71 -2.45 11.52
N ARG A 191 -15.16 -1.55 12.39
CA ARG A 191 -16.44 -1.73 13.12
C ARG A 191 -17.66 -1.53 12.24
N GLU A 192 -17.55 -0.72 11.19
CA GLU A 192 -18.70 -0.33 10.37
C GLU A 192 -18.77 -1.09 9.02
N ALA A 193 -17.69 -1.67 8.53
CA ALA A 193 -17.70 -2.50 7.33
C ALA A 193 -18.51 -3.79 7.53
N ASP A 194 -19.07 -4.33 6.44
CA ASP A 194 -19.78 -5.61 6.52
C ASP A 194 -18.81 -6.77 6.73
N LYS A 195 -17.61 -6.67 6.15
CA LYS A 195 -16.55 -7.68 6.21
C LYS A 195 -15.20 -7.01 6.40
N VAL A 196 -14.27 -7.71 7.09
CA VAL A 196 -12.96 -7.12 7.43
C VAL A 196 -11.84 -8.11 7.18
N PHE A 197 -10.84 -7.68 6.42
CA PHE A 197 -9.55 -8.35 6.29
C PHE A 197 -8.49 -7.56 7.08
N TYR A 198 -8.00 -8.12 8.18
CA TYR A 198 -6.92 -7.53 8.95
C TYR A 198 -5.55 -7.93 8.40
N THR A 199 -4.70 -6.94 8.10
CA THR A 199 -3.37 -7.17 7.52
C THR A 199 -2.31 -7.61 8.53
N LEU A 200 -2.59 -7.50 9.83
CA LEU A 200 -1.73 -7.94 10.93
C LEU A 200 -0.26 -7.47 10.85
N ALA A 201 0.00 -6.31 10.20
CA ALA A 201 1.34 -5.76 10.03
C ALA A 201 1.95 -5.20 11.34
N GLY A 202 1.20 -5.23 12.43
CA GLY A 202 1.61 -4.62 13.70
C GLY A 202 1.59 -3.09 13.66
N PRO A 203 2.08 -2.43 14.72
CA PRO A 203 2.10 -0.97 14.78
C PRO A 203 3.07 -0.38 13.75
N GLU A 204 2.62 0.61 13.01
CA GLU A 204 3.41 1.39 12.06
C GLU A 204 3.45 2.85 12.53
N ILE A 205 4.64 3.34 12.91
CA ILE A 205 4.85 4.60 13.62
C ILE A 205 5.29 5.72 12.67
N SER A 206 6.17 5.41 11.70
CA SER A 206 6.59 6.38 10.69
C SER A 206 5.38 6.92 9.94
N VAL A 207 5.35 8.22 9.67
CA VAL A 207 4.23 8.86 8.96
C VAL A 207 4.09 8.28 7.55
N ALA A 208 5.20 8.17 6.81
CA ALA A 208 5.21 7.52 5.51
C ALA A 208 5.06 6.01 5.67
N THR A 209 3.97 5.45 5.16
CA THR A 209 3.70 4.00 5.25
C THR A 209 4.65 3.18 4.36
N THR A 210 5.08 2.03 4.85
CA THR A 210 5.91 1.06 4.13
C THR A 210 5.39 -0.36 4.28
N LYS A 211 5.48 -0.95 5.47
CA LYS A 211 4.97 -2.31 5.73
C LYS A 211 3.45 -2.41 5.62
N GLY A 212 2.75 -1.33 5.94
CA GLY A 212 1.30 -1.25 5.75
C GLY A 212 0.90 -1.39 4.28
N TYR A 213 1.62 -0.71 3.38
CA TYR A 213 1.43 -0.84 1.92
C TYR A 213 1.64 -2.29 1.46
N SER A 214 2.77 -2.91 1.80
CA SER A 214 3.09 -4.27 1.37
C SER A 214 2.13 -5.32 1.92
N ALA A 215 1.66 -5.16 3.16
CA ALA A 215 0.67 -6.04 3.76
C ALA A 215 -0.71 -5.90 3.10
N GLN A 216 -1.13 -4.67 2.76
CA GLN A 216 -2.37 -4.41 2.01
C GLN A 216 -2.31 -5.00 0.61
N LEU A 217 -1.17 -4.87 -0.08
CA LEU A 217 -1.00 -5.40 -1.43
C LEU A 217 -1.17 -6.92 -1.44
N VAL A 218 -0.46 -7.64 -0.57
CA VAL A 218 -0.56 -9.09 -0.46
C VAL A 218 -1.98 -9.54 -0.05
N ALA A 219 -2.68 -8.76 0.78
CA ALA A 219 -4.08 -9.05 1.10
C ALA A 219 -4.98 -8.99 -0.15
N LEU A 220 -4.79 -7.99 -1.03
CA LEU A 220 -5.54 -7.88 -2.28
C LEU A 220 -5.13 -8.96 -3.29
N ASP A 221 -3.86 -9.37 -3.31
CA ASP A 221 -3.40 -10.50 -4.12
C ASP A 221 -4.08 -11.82 -3.69
N CYS A 222 -4.21 -12.07 -2.38
CA CYS A 222 -4.99 -13.20 -1.86
C CYS A 222 -6.46 -13.15 -2.29
N ILE A 223 -7.07 -11.95 -2.28
CA ILE A 223 -8.44 -11.75 -2.75
C ILE A 223 -8.53 -12.08 -4.24
N ALA A 224 -7.61 -11.59 -5.06
CA ALA A 224 -7.59 -11.85 -6.51
C ALA A 224 -7.48 -13.34 -6.83
N VAL A 225 -6.54 -14.04 -6.18
CA VAL A 225 -6.30 -15.47 -6.38
C VAL A 225 -7.51 -16.30 -5.92
N GLN A 226 -8.07 -16.00 -4.75
CA GLN A 226 -9.24 -16.71 -4.23
C GLN A 226 -10.49 -16.47 -5.09
N PHE A 227 -10.72 -15.25 -5.52
CA PHE A 227 -11.86 -14.91 -6.39
C PHE A 227 -11.73 -15.61 -7.74
N ALA A 228 -10.54 -15.65 -8.33
CA ALA A 228 -10.27 -16.40 -9.56
C ALA A 228 -10.55 -17.89 -9.40
N LYS A 229 -10.13 -18.48 -8.28
CA LYS A 229 -10.37 -19.90 -7.94
C LYS A 229 -11.86 -20.21 -7.83
N VAL A 230 -12.59 -19.43 -7.03
CA VAL A 230 -14.04 -19.64 -6.78
C VAL A 230 -14.86 -19.46 -8.06
N LYS A 231 -14.45 -18.55 -8.95
CA LYS A 231 -15.09 -18.33 -10.25
C LYS A 231 -14.68 -19.38 -11.29
N GLY A 232 -13.77 -20.30 -10.97
CA GLY A 232 -13.32 -21.37 -11.89
C GLY A 232 -12.48 -20.86 -13.06
N LEU A 233 -11.77 -19.75 -12.88
CA LEU A 233 -10.96 -19.10 -13.92
C LEU A 233 -9.50 -19.57 -13.92
N ILE A 234 -9.06 -20.20 -12.85
CA ILE A 234 -7.73 -20.81 -12.69
C ILE A 234 -7.85 -22.27 -12.28
N THR A 235 -6.89 -23.09 -12.71
CA THR A 235 -6.83 -24.52 -12.34
C THR A 235 -6.33 -24.71 -10.91
N ASP A 236 -6.42 -25.94 -10.37
CA ASP A 236 -5.87 -26.26 -9.06
C ASP A 236 -4.35 -26.07 -9.01
N GLU A 237 -3.66 -26.43 -10.11
CA GLU A 237 -2.21 -26.25 -10.23
C GLU A 237 -1.82 -24.76 -10.25
N GLN A 238 -2.56 -23.94 -10.97
CA GLN A 238 -2.33 -22.50 -11.00
C GLN A 238 -2.60 -21.88 -9.62
N TYR A 239 -3.66 -22.32 -8.93
CA TYR A 239 -3.97 -21.84 -7.60
C TYR A 239 -2.85 -22.14 -6.60
N SER A 240 -2.39 -23.40 -6.54
CA SER A 240 -1.26 -23.78 -5.69
C SER A 240 0.03 -23.05 -6.07
N TYR A 241 0.27 -22.83 -7.37
CA TYR A 241 1.41 -22.05 -7.86
C TYR A 241 1.35 -20.61 -7.33
N TYR A 242 0.24 -19.90 -7.47
CA TYR A 242 0.13 -18.52 -7.00
C TYR A 242 0.31 -18.41 -5.48
N ILE A 243 -0.26 -19.33 -4.69
CA ILE A 243 -0.05 -19.36 -3.24
C ILE A 243 1.43 -19.55 -2.92
N SER A 244 2.10 -20.48 -3.59
CA SER A 244 3.53 -20.74 -3.37
C SER A 244 4.38 -19.52 -3.72
N GLU A 245 4.07 -18.80 -4.81
CA GLU A 245 4.77 -17.59 -5.20
C GLU A 245 4.58 -16.47 -4.16
N LEU A 246 3.37 -16.25 -3.66
CA LEU A 246 3.09 -15.30 -2.57
C LEU A 246 3.91 -15.61 -1.31
N GLN A 247 4.01 -16.87 -0.93
CA GLN A 247 4.77 -17.32 0.23
C GLN A 247 6.29 -17.11 0.10
N THR A 248 6.82 -16.95 -1.12
CA THR A 248 8.25 -16.67 -1.35
C THR A 248 8.61 -15.18 -1.25
N ILE A 249 7.63 -14.27 -1.29
CA ILE A 249 7.86 -12.82 -1.27
C ILE A 249 8.69 -12.38 -0.07
N PRO A 250 8.42 -12.80 1.18
CA PRO A 250 9.20 -12.40 2.34
C PRO A 250 10.71 -12.65 2.21
N GLU A 251 11.11 -13.84 1.79
CA GLU A 251 12.52 -14.20 1.61
C GLU A 251 13.17 -13.40 0.47
N LYS A 252 12.41 -13.11 -0.58
CA LYS A 252 12.88 -12.30 -1.71
C LYS A 252 13.10 -10.84 -1.30
N ILE A 253 12.25 -10.28 -0.43
CA ILE A 253 12.47 -8.95 0.15
C ILE A 253 13.73 -8.94 1.03
N GLU A 254 13.94 -9.95 1.87
CA GLU A 254 15.16 -10.06 2.69
C GLU A 254 16.43 -10.00 1.83
N LYS A 255 16.43 -10.61 0.65
CA LYS A 255 17.54 -10.53 -0.32
C LYS A 255 17.74 -9.11 -0.87
N ILE A 256 16.67 -8.39 -1.20
CA ILE A 256 16.77 -7.00 -1.67
C ILE A 256 17.39 -6.12 -0.57
N LEU A 257 16.98 -6.30 0.68
CA LEU A 257 17.46 -5.52 1.81
C LEU A 257 18.97 -5.74 2.11
N GLN A 258 19.55 -6.86 1.66
CA GLN A 258 20.99 -7.13 1.79
C GLN A 258 21.84 -6.26 0.85
N ASP A 259 21.31 -5.74 -0.25
CA ASP A 259 22.04 -4.90 -1.24
C ASP A 259 21.70 -3.40 -1.13
N LYS A 260 21.28 -2.96 0.04
CA LYS A 260 20.83 -1.57 0.28
C LYS A 260 21.92 -0.52 0.09
N GLU A 261 23.20 -0.88 0.29
CA GLU A 261 24.32 0.04 0.18
C GLU A 261 24.47 0.64 -1.21
N ARG A 262 24.13 -0.10 -2.27
CA ARG A 262 24.12 0.41 -3.64
C ARG A 262 23.08 1.51 -3.80
N ILE A 263 21.88 1.32 -3.23
CA ILE A 263 20.81 2.32 -3.28
C ILE A 263 21.19 3.54 -2.42
N GLN A 264 21.81 3.33 -1.25
CA GLN A 264 22.29 4.40 -0.40
C GLN A 264 23.34 5.27 -1.12
N TRP A 265 24.31 4.66 -1.79
CA TRP A 265 25.29 5.38 -2.59
C TRP A 265 24.62 6.21 -3.70
N PHE A 266 23.67 5.62 -4.41
CA PHE A 266 22.94 6.29 -5.47
C PHE A 266 22.11 7.47 -4.93
N ALA A 267 21.40 7.26 -3.82
CA ALA A 267 20.59 8.27 -3.16
C ALA A 267 21.39 9.52 -2.77
N ALA A 268 22.61 9.35 -2.28
CA ALA A 268 23.50 10.44 -1.91
C ALA A 268 23.82 11.35 -3.13
N LYS A 269 23.95 10.78 -4.34
CA LYS A 269 24.20 11.51 -5.58
C LYS A 269 23.03 12.40 -5.97
N TYR A 270 21.80 11.95 -5.70
CA TYR A 270 20.58 12.66 -6.12
C TYR A 270 19.84 13.38 -4.98
N ALA A 271 20.45 13.49 -3.81
CA ALA A 271 19.83 14.15 -2.65
C ALA A 271 19.43 15.61 -2.92
N ASN A 272 20.07 16.28 -3.87
CA ASN A 272 19.78 17.66 -4.26
C ASN A 272 19.04 17.78 -5.61
N ALA A 273 18.47 16.72 -6.12
CA ALA A 273 17.60 16.80 -7.30
C ALA A 273 16.40 17.71 -7.02
N HIS A 274 15.97 18.48 -8.04
CA HIS A 274 14.78 19.32 -7.97
C HIS A 274 13.55 18.50 -8.35
N ASP A 275 13.64 17.79 -9.44
CA ASP A 275 12.57 16.98 -10.03
C ASP A 275 13.05 15.56 -10.31
N VAL A 276 12.18 14.59 -10.10
CA VAL A 276 12.42 13.17 -10.39
C VAL A 276 11.19 12.59 -11.06
N PHE A 277 11.38 11.92 -12.19
CA PHE A 277 10.30 11.25 -12.90
C PHE A 277 10.37 9.75 -12.71
N PHE A 278 9.21 9.14 -12.44
CA PHE A 278 9.06 7.70 -12.36
C PHE A 278 8.23 7.22 -13.54
N VAL A 279 8.66 6.15 -14.19
CA VAL A 279 8.01 5.64 -15.40
C VAL A 279 7.86 4.12 -15.36
N GLY A 280 6.68 3.64 -15.71
CA GLY A 280 6.36 2.22 -15.75
C GLY A 280 5.14 1.96 -16.64
N ARG A 281 4.78 0.69 -16.79
CA ARG A 281 3.56 0.26 -17.51
C ARG A 281 2.86 -0.84 -16.75
N GLY A 282 1.51 -0.82 -16.74
CA GLY A 282 0.74 -1.81 -15.99
C GLY A 282 1.05 -1.75 -14.50
N VAL A 283 1.30 -2.90 -13.88
CA VAL A 283 1.70 -3.02 -12.46
C VAL A 283 2.92 -2.13 -12.13
N ASP A 284 3.91 -2.07 -13.01
CA ASP A 284 5.10 -1.22 -12.81
C ASP A 284 4.77 0.28 -12.70
N TYR A 285 3.71 0.73 -13.41
CA TYR A 285 3.24 2.12 -13.26
C TYR A 285 2.63 2.37 -11.87
N ALA A 286 1.86 1.43 -11.35
CA ALA A 286 1.30 1.53 -10.00
C ALA A 286 2.41 1.60 -8.94
N VAL A 287 3.47 0.80 -9.08
CA VAL A 287 4.68 0.86 -8.23
C VAL A 287 5.38 2.22 -8.34
N CYS A 288 5.46 2.79 -9.55
CA CYS A 288 6.02 4.13 -9.76
C CYS A 288 5.23 5.23 -9.03
N LEU A 289 3.90 5.14 -8.97
CA LEU A 289 3.06 6.06 -8.19
C LEU A 289 3.47 6.06 -6.71
N GLU A 290 3.64 4.86 -6.13
CA GLU A 290 4.04 4.74 -4.73
C GLU A 290 5.48 5.21 -4.50
N GLY A 291 6.43 4.85 -5.37
CA GLY A 291 7.82 5.32 -5.28
C GLY A 291 7.93 6.85 -5.34
N SER A 292 7.18 7.46 -6.24
CA SER A 292 7.09 8.92 -6.35
C SER A 292 6.49 9.55 -5.09
N LEU A 293 5.42 8.98 -4.53
CA LEU A 293 4.82 9.46 -3.30
C LEU A 293 5.82 9.39 -2.13
N LYS A 294 6.49 8.25 -1.94
CA LYS A 294 7.50 8.10 -0.87
C LYS A 294 8.61 9.15 -0.99
N LEU A 295 9.14 9.37 -2.19
CA LEU A 295 10.19 10.35 -2.39
C LEU A 295 9.70 11.77 -2.01
N LYS A 296 8.53 12.21 -2.49
CA LYS A 296 8.03 13.56 -2.20
C LYS A 296 7.65 13.78 -0.73
N GLU A 297 7.07 12.77 -0.07
CA GLU A 297 6.63 12.86 1.32
C GLU A 297 7.78 13.16 2.29
N ILE A 298 8.90 12.45 2.13
CA ILE A 298 9.98 12.46 3.13
C ILE A 298 11.20 13.26 2.71
N SER A 299 11.43 13.47 1.40
CA SER A 299 12.58 14.25 0.91
C SER A 299 12.23 15.66 0.45
N TYR A 300 10.95 15.93 0.23
CA TYR A 300 10.43 17.19 -0.32
C TYR A 300 10.93 17.49 -1.75
N ILE A 301 11.46 16.49 -2.45
CA ILE A 301 11.79 16.59 -3.86
C ILE A 301 10.49 16.45 -4.65
N HIS A 302 10.24 17.34 -5.59
CA HIS A 302 9.12 17.19 -6.50
C HIS A 302 9.32 15.94 -7.36
N SER A 303 8.34 15.07 -7.40
CA SER A 303 8.40 13.85 -8.21
C SER A 303 7.03 13.48 -8.73
N GLU A 304 7.01 12.94 -9.95
CA GLU A 304 5.79 12.50 -10.60
C GLU A 304 6.00 11.13 -11.24
N ALA A 305 4.92 10.35 -11.28
CA ALA A 305 4.89 9.05 -11.94
C ALA A 305 3.98 9.09 -13.16
N TYR A 306 4.46 8.52 -14.26
CA TYR A 306 3.75 8.48 -15.53
C TYR A 306 3.70 7.06 -16.09
N ALA A 307 2.58 6.71 -16.71
CA ALA A 307 2.59 5.61 -17.64
C ALA A 307 3.61 5.92 -18.76
N ALA A 308 4.63 5.06 -18.94
CA ALA A 308 5.80 5.39 -19.75
C ALA A 308 5.46 5.87 -21.17
N GLY A 309 4.40 5.33 -21.78
CA GLY A 309 3.94 5.74 -23.10
C GLY A 309 3.34 7.14 -23.14
N GLU A 310 2.86 7.65 -22.01
CA GLU A 310 2.21 8.96 -21.90
C GLU A 310 3.21 10.12 -21.89
N LEU A 311 4.48 9.85 -21.55
CA LEU A 311 5.52 10.89 -21.54
C LEU A 311 5.55 11.75 -22.80
N LYS A 312 5.47 11.12 -23.96
CA LYS A 312 5.57 11.79 -25.28
C LYS A 312 4.36 12.68 -25.61
N HIS A 313 3.28 12.61 -24.83
CA HIS A 313 2.06 13.41 -25.00
C HIS A 313 2.10 14.73 -24.22
N GLY A 314 3.28 15.19 -23.83
CA GLY A 314 3.48 16.51 -23.17
C GLY A 314 4.66 16.52 -22.20
N THR A 315 4.62 15.63 -21.21
CA THR A 315 5.55 15.61 -20.06
C THR A 315 7.03 15.49 -20.45
N ILE A 316 7.33 14.84 -21.58
CA ILE A 316 8.71 14.72 -22.06
C ILE A 316 9.40 16.08 -22.32
N SER A 317 8.63 17.17 -22.44
CA SER A 317 9.14 18.53 -22.55
C SER A 317 9.87 19.01 -21.27
N LEU A 318 9.65 18.36 -20.14
CA LEU A 318 10.31 18.63 -18.87
C LEU A 318 11.66 17.90 -18.73
N ILE A 319 11.97 17.00 -19.65
CA ILE A 319 13.23 16.25 -19.61
C ILE A 319 14.36 17.11 -20.13
N GLU A 320 15.34 17.35 -19.29
CA GLU A 320 16.55 18.12 -19.56
C GLU A 320 17.79 17.38 -19.08
N ASP A 321 18.98 17.96 -19.32
CA ASP A 321 20.26 17.37 -18.95
C ASP A 321 20.34 17.02 -17.43
N ASN A 322 20.72 15.78 -17.14
CA ASN A 322 20.91 15.21 -15.80
C ASN A 322 19.65 15.10 -14.93
N ILE A 323 18.46 15.34 -15.46
CA ILE A 323 17.25 15.03 -14.72
C ILE A 323 17.15 13.52 -14.47
N LEU A 324 16.74 13.13 -13.28
CA LEU A 324 16.62 11.71 -12.93
C LEU A 324 15.29 11.14 -13.41
N VAL A 325 15.37 10.09 -14.22
CA VAL A 325 14.21 9.28 -14.62
C VAL A 325 14.41 7.86 -14.10
N ILE A 326 13.48 7.39 -13.28
CA ILE A 326 13.48 6.06 -12.67
C ILE A 326 12.45 5.20 -13.39
N GLY A 327 12.90 4.13 -14.04
CA GLY A 327 12.03 3.15 -14.68
C GLY A 327 11.85 1.90 -13.82
N VAL A 328 10.62 1.41 -13.72
CA VAL A 328 10.32 0.07 -13.21
C VAL A 328 9.94 -0.81 -14.40
N LEU A 329 10.65 -1.95 -14.52
CA LEU A 329 10.62 -2.80 -15.71
C LEU A 329 10.61 -4.28 -15.31
N THR A 330 9.56 -4.71 -14.64
CA THR A 330 9.41 -6.09 -14.14
C THR A 330 8.46 -6.93 -14.98
N GLN A 331 7.65 -6.29 -15.82
CA GLN A 331 6.65 -6.94 -16.67
C GLN A 331 7.25 -7.34 -18.01
N SER A 332 7.42 -8.64 -18.28
CA SER A 332 8.14 -9.16 -19.47
C SER A 332 7.55 -8.68 -20.79
N LYS A 333 6.21 -8.69 -20.91
CA LYS A 333 5.49 -8.25 -22.13
C LYS A 333 5.64 -6.76 -22.43
N LEU A 334 5.98 -5.95 -21.40
CA LEU A 334 6.02 -4.49 -21.46
C LEU A 334 7.45 -3.94 -21.40
N TYR A 335 8.43 -4.80 -21.10
CA TYR A 335 9.83 -4.45 -20.88
C TYR A 335 10.40 -3.60 -22.03
N GLU A 336 10.42 -4.11 -23.25
CA GLU A 336 10.98 -3.42 -24.41
C GLU A 336 10.29 -2.08 -24.70
N LYS A 337 8.98 -1.99 -24.44
CA LYS A 337 8.22 -0.76 -24.64
C LYS A 337 8.61 0.30 -23.60
N THR A 338 8.81 -0.10 -22.35
CA THR A 338 9.25 0.81 -21.29
C THR A 338 10.68 1.24 -21.53
N VAL A 339 11.58 0.33 -21.90
CA VAL A 339 12.97 0.65 -22.31
C VAL A 339 12.97 1.70 -23.41
N SER A 340 12.18 1.49 -24.47
CA SER A 340 12.09 2.45 -25.58
C SER A 340 11.72 3.86 -25.10
N ASN A 341 10.75 3.99 -24.17
CA ASN A 341 10.36 5.28 -23.62
C ASN A 341 11.46 5.89 -22.74
N MET A 342 12.19 5.09 -21.97
CA MET A 342 13.33 5.57 -21.20
C MET A 342 14.46 6.08 -22.12
N MET A 343 14.72 5.39 -23.24
CA MET A 343 15.71 5.85 -24.23
C MET A 343 15.31 7.17 -24.89
N GLU A 344 14.03 7.47 -25.06
CA GLU A 344 13.57 8.80 -25.49
C GLU A 344 13.94 9.89 -24.46
N CYS A 345 13.91 9.60 -23.15
CA CYS A 345 14.40 10.50 -22.12
C CYS A 345 15.93 10.61 -22.14
N LYS A 346 16.65 9.50 -22.30
CA LYS A 346 18.12 9.47 -22.38
C LYS A 346 18.63 10.33 -23.53
N SER A 347 17.97 10.29 -24.69
CA SER A 347 18.34 11.12 -25.87
C SER A 347 18.19 12.63 -25.62
N ARG A 348 17.53 13.03 -24.53
CA ARG A 348 17.36 14.42 -24.09
C ARG A 348 18.24 14.78 -22.89
N GLY A 349 19.19 13.91 -22.53
CA GLY A 349 20.15 14.14 -21.47
C GLY A 349 19.73 13.63 -20.09
N ALA A 350 18.60 12.91 -19.95
CA ALA A 350 18.20 12.35 -18.67
C ALA A 350 19.22 11.32 -18.16
N TYR A 351 19.41 11.28 -16.85
CA TYR A 351 20.09 10.19 -16.17
C TYR A 351 19.07 9.11 -15.80
N LEU A 352 19.31 7.86 -16.23
CA LEU A 352 18.37 6.79 -16.11
C LEU A 352 18.73 5.83 -14.97
N MET A 353 17.78 5.55 -14.08
CA MET A 353 17.82 4.43 -13.15
C MET A 353 16.76 3.40 -13.57
N GLY A 354 17.15 2.13 -13.67
CA GLY A 354 16.24 1.02 -13.99
C GLY A 354 16.11 0.05 -12.82
N VAL A 355 14.87 -0.27 -12.40
CA VAL A 355 14.56 -1.36 -11.47
C VAL A 355 14.00 -2.52 -12.29
N THR A 356 14.66 -3.66 -12.28
CA THR A 356 14.30 -4.81 -13.11
C THR A 356 14.62 -6.15 -12.44
N ASN A 357 14.18 -7.24 -13.04
CA ASN A 357 14.40 -8.58 -12.53
C ASN A 357 15.83 -9.09 -12.78
N TYR A 358 16.37 -9.88 -11.87
CA TYR A 358 17.57 -10.67 -12.15
C TYR A 358 17.38 -11.46 -13.47
N GLY A 359 18.39 -11.42 -14.31
CA GLY A 359 18.40 -12.01 -15.64
C GLY A 359 18.25 -11.01 -16.80
N ASN A 360 17.78 -9.80 -16.54
CA ASN A 360 17.69 -8.71 -17.53
C ASN A 360 18.99 -7.88 -17.56
N TYR A 361 20.15 -8.53 -17.66
CA TYR A 361 21.47 -7.88 -17.55
C TYR A 361 21.78 -6.91 -18.68
N GLU A 362 21.13 -7.04 -19.82
CA GLU A 362 21.23 -6.08 -20.94
C GLU A 362 20.74 -4.66 -20.57
N MET A 363 20.03 -4.52 -19.45
CA MET A 363 19.62 -3.21 -18.93
C MET A 363 20.83 -2.34 -18.60
N GLU A 364 21.97 -2.91 -18.18
CA GLU A 364 23.18 -2.16 -17.83
C GLU A 364 23.76 -1.37 -19.02
N ASP A 365 23.51 -1.81 -20.26
CA ASP A 365 23.91 -1.07 -21.45
C ASP A 365 22.95 0.07 -21.81
N LYS A 366 21.74 0.06 -21.26
CA LYS A 366 20.66 0.98 -21.61
C LYS A 366 20.51 2.13 -20.60
N VAL A 367 20.71 1.86 -19.29
CA VAL A 367 20.55 2.83 -18.23
C VAL A 367 21.87 3.13 -17.53
N ASP A 368 21.90 4.19 -16.72
CA ASP A 368 23.11 4.64 -16.05
C ASP A 368 23.28 4.01 -14.67
N PHE A 369 22.19 3.50 -14.07
CA PHE A 369 22.21 2.76 -12.84
C PHE A 369 21.09 1.70 -12.82
N THR A 370 21.43 0.45 -12.51
CA THR A 370 20.49 -0.67 -12.47
C THR A 370 20.34 -1.22 -11.07
N VAL A 371 19.11 -1.48 -10.65
CA VAL A 371 18.77 -2.21 -9.44
C VAL A 371 18.03 -3.49 -9.84
N TYR A 372 18.53 -4.62 -9.36
CA TYR A 372 17.91 -5.92 -9.63
C TYR A 372 17.08 -6.38 -8.44
N VAL A 373 15.91 -6.92 -8.73
CA VAL A 373 15.03 -7.59 -7.77
C VAL A 373 14.84 -9.05 -8.13
N PRO A 374 14.66 -9.95 -7.14
CA PRO A 374 14.33 -11.35 -7.41
C PRO A 374 13.05 -11.48 -8.25
N LYS A 375 12.91 -12.59 -8.94
CA LYS A 375 11.67 -12.91 -9.68
C LYS A 375 10.64 -13.52 -8.76
N VAL A 376 9.39 -13.13 -8.95
CA VAL A 376 8.17 -13.77 -8.49
C VAL A 376 7.22 -13.76 -9.69
N ASP A 377 6.06 -14.39 -9.59
CA ASP A 377 5.04 -14.24 -10.65
C ASP A 377 4.78 -12.76 -10.94
N GLU A 378 4.58 -12.41 -12.22
CA GLU A 378 4.49 -11.01 -12.67
C GLU A 378 3.35 -10.23 -12.01
N HIS A 379 2.27 -10.91 -11.58
CA HIS A 379 1.17 -10.29 -10.85
C HIS A 379 1.61 -9.75 -9.48
N PHE A 380 2.62 -10.33 -8.84
CA PHE A 380 3.06 -10.00 -7.48
C PHE A 380 4.38 -9.23 -7.45
N MET A 381 4.90 -8.85 -8.60
CA MET A 381 6.20 -8.15 -8.71
C MET A 381 6.22 -6.82 -7.98
N GLY A 382 5.10 -6.15 -7.83
CA GLY A 382 5.01 -4.87 -7.11
C GLY A 382 5.49 -4.95 -5.67
N SER A 383 5.19 -6.06 -4.98
CA SER A 383 5.67 -6.32 -3.62
C SER A 383 7.21 -6.32 -3.50
N LEU A 384 7.94 -6.62 -4.58
CA LEU A 384 9.40 -6.60 -4.62
C LEU A 384 9.95 -5.29 -5.18
N ALA A 385 9.34 -4.78 -6.25
CA ALA A 385 9.83 -3.60 -6.96
C ALA A 385 9.67 -2.29 -6.15
N VAL A 386 8.73 -2.23 -5.21
CA VAL A 386 8.55 -1.08 -4.33
C VAL A 386 9.68 -0.92 -3.31
N ILE A 387 10.35 -2.00 -2.88
CA ILE A 387 11.36 -1.98 -1.82
C ILE A 387 12.56 -1.09 -2.17
N PRO A 388 13.19 -1.20 -3.36
CA PRO A 388 14.25 -0.28 -3.77
C PRO A 388 13.82 1.19 -3.78
N LEU A 389 12.55 1.47 -4.12
CA LEU A 389 12.03 2.84 -4.18
C LEU A 389 11.79 3.42 -2.77
N GLN A 390 11.33 2.61 -1.82
CA GLN A 390 11.23 2.99 -0.41
C GLN A 390 12.62 3.29 0.17
N LEU A 391 13.61 2.42 -0.09
CA LEU A 391 15.00 2.64 0.33
C LEU A 391 15.58 3.90 -0.29
N LEU A 392 15.32 4.16 -1.57
CA LEU A 392 15.76 5.38 -2.26
C LEU A 392 15.20 6.63 -1.56
N GLY A 393 13.89 6.70 -1.34
CA GLY A 393 13.27 7.81 -0.64
C GLY A 393 13.86 8.03 0.75
N TYR A 394 14.03 6.94 1.52
CA TYR A 394 14.63 6.97 2.85
C TYR A 394 16.05 7.56 2.81
N TYR A 395 16.95 7.00 1.98
CA TYR A 395 18.35 7.43 1.95
C TYR A 395 18.54 8.84 1.37
N VAL A 396 17.72 9.25 0.40
CA VAL A 396 17.70 10.64 -0.08
C VAL A 396 17.38 11.59 1.07
N SER A 397 16.38 11.26 1.89
CA SER A 397 15.95 12.10 3.01
C SER A 397 17.01 12.16 4.13
N VAL A 398 17.62 11.03 4.46
CA VAL A 398 18.73 10.96 5.41
C VAL A 398 19.93 11.78 4.92
N ALA A 399 20.29 11.68 3.64
CA ALA A 399 21.39 12.48 3.05
C ALA A 399 21.10 13.98 3.08
N LYS A 400 19.83 14.39 3.10
CA LYS A 400 19.40 15.80 3.27
C LYS A 400 19.31 16.21 4.75
N GLY A 401 19.51 15.31 5.71
CA GLY A 401 19.38 15.59 7.13
C GLY A 401 17.93 15.84 7.58
N LEU A 402 16.95 15.22 6.91
CA LEU A 402 15.53 15.39 7.20
C LEU A 402 15.03 14.32 8.18
N ASP A 403 13.98 14.66 8.94
CA ASP A 403 13.29 13.70 9.78
C ASP A 403 12.37 12.81 8.92
N VAL A 404 12.78 11.58 8.68
CA VAL A 404 12.05 10.63 7.84
C VAL A 404 10.83 10.04 8.54
N ASP A 405 10.81 10.02 9.89
CA ASP A 405 9.69 9.48 10.66
C ASP A 405 8.54 10.48 10.79
N LYS A 406 8.88 11.78 10.84
CA LYS A 406 7.92 12.87 11.01
C LYS A 406 8.15 13.98 9.99
N PRO A 407 7.88 13.72 8.70
CA PRO A 407 8.01 14.76 7.69
C PRO A 407 7.06 15.93 7.98
N ARG A 408 7.51 17.13 7.59
CA ARG A 408 6.72 18.35 7.82
C ARG A 408 5.36 18.28 7.14
N ASN A 409 4.36 18.94 7.72
CA ASN A 409 3.00 19.12 7.17
C ASN A 409 2.19 17.82 6.98
N LEU A 410 2.67 16.69 7.48
CA LEU A 410 1.98 15.41 7.38
C LEU A 410 1.61 14.86 8.76
N ALA A 411 0.53 14.11 8.81
CA ALA A 411 0.10 13.34 9.96
C ALA A 411 0.00 11.86 9.57
N LYS A 412 0.24 10.94 10.52
CA LYS A 412 0.16 9.50 10.27
C LYS A 412 -1.24 9.07 9.81
N SER A 413 -2.27 9.71 10.36
CA SER A 413 -3.66 9.42 10.03
C SER A 413 -4.43 10.72 9.83
N VAL A 414 -5.15 10.84 8.71
CA VAL A 414 -5.99 11.99 8.38
C VAL A 414 -7.41 11.69 8.85
N THR A 415 -7.73 12.16 10.05
CA THR A 415 -9.01 11.88 10.74
C THR A 415 -10.04 13.00 10.63
N VAL A 416 -9.70 14.06 9.92
CA VAL A 416 -10.55 15.24 9.66
C VAL A 416 -10.49 15.60 8.18
N GLU A 417 -11.51 16.29 7.70
CA GLU A 417 -11.53 16.91 6.37
C GLU A 417 -10.70 18.18 6.32
#